data_9c065cfb0af070707799c1359acdd691
#
_entry.id   9c065cfb0af070707799c1359acdd691
#
_cell.length_a   1.000
_cell.length_b   1.000
_cell.length_c   1.000
_cell.angle_alpha   90.00
_cell.angle_beta   90.00
_cell.angle_gamma   90.00
#
_symmetry.space_group_name_H-M   'P 1'
#
loop_
_entity.id
_entity.type
_entity.pdbx_description
1 polymer ?
#
loop_
_entity_poly.entity_id
_entity_poly.type
_entity_poly.pdbx_seq_one_letter_code
_entity_poly.pdbx_strand_id
1 'polypeptide(L)'
;MTEMNRRALLRTAALAGAATATGLAGGLTTAAPAAAAETAEVVNGPWLVSVGWGVLQVNPGRTTPQQLLADGDQATTSPDGRYVAWVNNARSGDGSLEPYVRLFDRVTGEVRTLLADPFGVVYGAPTWSPDGTQIALTIGNDTLVAVDVATAAKRVLVQGHAMSYPNWSRDGSMIVMRWTSRSEGPQLRTLELATGKVRPIYTPEAAGELFHGPVFMPNSERVVFCTNRWTRDTEVLGGQALGSVRIDGTGLKRLTDETRYYQSPVFSPDGRYCAALSIPPTNEAPDGGNIIVSTSGFGEPWWIPGDEYDDSSRLDWARAI
;
A
#
# COMPACT_ATOMS: atom_id res chain seq x y z
N MET A 1 -4.01 -13.26 -25.46
CA MET A 1 -4.40 -11.95 -24.93
C MET A 1 -3.35 -10.93 -25.24
N THR A 2 -3.76 -9.83 -25.76
CA THR A 2 -3.10 -9.09 -26.81
C THR A 2 -1.99 -8.14 -26.31
N GLU A 3 -0.87 -8.12 -27.02
CA GLU A 3 0.26 -7.19 -26.96
C GLU A 3 -0.11 -5.70 -26.76
N MET A 4 -1.36 -5.34 -26.99
CA MET A 4 -1.84 -3.98 -26.91
C MET A 4 -1.90 -3.40 -25.50
N ASN A 5 -2.16 -4.22 -24.46
CA ASN A 5 -2.23 -3.74 -23.07
C ASN A 5 -0.84 -3.52 -22.43
N ARG A 6 0.17 -4.31 -22.86
CA ARG A 6 1.56 -4.10 -22.44
C ARG A 6 2.14 -2.79 -22.99
N ARG A 7 1.75 -2.40 -24.22
CA ARG A 7 2.20 -1.16 -24.86
C ARG A 7 1.61 0.10 -24.26
N ALA A 8 0.44 0.04 -23.66
CA ALA A 8 -0.17 1.17 -22.98
C ALA A 8 0.58 1.54 -21.69
N LEU A 9 1.06 0.55 -20.94
CA LEU A 9 1.88 0.77 -19.74
C LEU A 9 3.26 1.36 -20.07
N LEU A 10 3.84 0.97 -21.21
CA LEU A 10 5.16 1.43 -21.68
C LEU A 10 5.10 2.83 -22.34
N ARG A 11 3.95 3.27 -22.86
CA ARG A 11 3.82 4.56 -23.52
C ARG A 11 3.75 5.74 -22.57
N THR A 12 3.40 5.54 -21.31
CA THR A 12 3.44 6.59 -20.27
C THR A 12 4.85 6.89 -19.76
N ALA A 13 5.82 6.05 -20.07
CA ALA A 13 7.21 6.23 -19.63
C ALA A 13 8.15 6.89 -20.69
N ALA A 14 7.66 7.28 -21.86
CA ALA A 14 8.53 7.63 -23.01
C ALA A 14 8.23 8.95 -23.69
N LEU A 15 7.59 9.94 -23.03
CA LEU A 15 7.36 11.27 -23.63
C LEU A 15 7.75 12.39 -22.66
N ALA A 16 9.04 12.54 -22.41
CA ALA A 16 9.64 13.77 -21.92
C ALA A 16 10.86 14.09 -22.79
N GLY A 17 10.69 14.91 -23.80
CA GLY A 17 11.76 15.34 -24.68
C GLY A 17 11.36 16.52 -25.56
N ALA A 18 11.78 17.72 -25.14
CA ALA A 18 12.07 18.93 -25.92
C ALA A 18 10.94 19.65 -26.69
N ALA A 19 10.57 20.80 -26.19
CA ALA A 19 10.11 21.92 -27.03
C ALA A 19 10.93 23.18 -26.69
N THR A 20 11.71 23.62 -27.68
CA THR A 20 12.46 24.88 -27.67
C THR A 20 11.53 26.07 -27.92
N ALA A 21 11.64 27.08 -27.07
CA ALA A 21 10.94 28.37 -27.24
C ALA A 21 11.75 29.35 -28.09
N THR A 22 11.08 30.02 -29.01
CA THR A 22 11.55 31.31 -29.59
C THR A 22 10.49 32.37 -29.35
N GLY A 23 10.94 33.51 -28.79
CA GLY A 23 10.13 34.58 -28.28
C GLY A 23 9.51 35.54 -29.27
N LEU A 24 8.69 36.45 -28.76
CA LEU A 24 8.68 37.88 -29.10
C LEU A 24 7.83 38.66 -28.08
N ALA A 25 8.30 39.86 -27.79
CA ALA A 25 7.85 40.75 -26.76
C ALA A 25 6.56 41.54 -27.11
N GLY A 26 5.81 41.94 -26.08
CA GLY A 26 4.73 42.94 -26.18
C GLY A 26 3.99 43.04 -24.84
N GLY A 27 4.28 44.13 -24.08
CA GLY A 27 3.75 44.32 -22.74
C GLY A 27 2.28 44.73 -22.67
N LEU A 28 1.67 44.36 -21.55
CA LEU A 28 0.57 45.05 -20.85
C LEU A 28 0.38 44.41 -19.47
N THR A 29 0.47 45.24 -18.47
CA THR A 29 0.28 44.88 -17.06
C THR A 29 -1.17 44.52 -16.79
N THR A 30 -1.44 43.26 -16.51
CA THR A 30 -2.63 42.80 -15.81
C THR A 30 -2.19 41.81 -14.71
N ALA A 31 -2.86 41.93 -13.55
CA ALA A 31 -2.59 41.13 -12.37
C ALA A 31 -2.36 39.66 -12.74
N ALA A 32 -1.26 39.09 -12.23
CA ALA A 32 -0.94 37.70 -12.41
C ALA A 32 -2.09 36.81 -11.86
N PRO A 33 -2.66 35.90 -12.68
CA PRO A 33 -3.46 34.82 -12.12
C PRO A 33 -2.54 34.00 -11.25
N ALA A 34 -3.05 33.61 -10.07
CA ALA A 34 -2.38 32.64 -9.21
C ALA A 34 -1.86 31.50 -10.07
N ALA A 35 -0.56 31.27 -10.04
CA ALA A 35 0.09 30.20 -10.78
C ALA A 35 -0.67 28.91 -10.44
N ALA A 36 -1.37 28.36 -11.43
CA ALA A 36 -1.82 27.00 -11.38
C ALA A 36 -0.55 26.17 -11.13
N ALA A 37 -0.45 25.52 -9.98
CA ALA A 37 0.61 24.56 -9.74
C ALA A 37 0.53 23.57 -10.91
N GLU A 38 1.53 23.57 -11.76
CA GLU A 38 1.72 22.52 -12.75
C GLU A 38 1.62 21.21 -11.96
N THR A 39 0.54 20.47 -12.18
CA THR A 39 0.41 19.11 -11.65
C THR A 39 1.46 18.29 -12.36
N ALA A 40 2.61 18.10 -11.69
CA ALA A 40 3.66 17.24 -12.22
C ALA A 40 3.01 15.92 -12.61
N GLU A 41 3.22 15.48 -13.85
CA GLU A 41 2.66 14.23 -14.35
C GLU A 41 3.10 13.10 -13.43
N VAL A 42 2.15 12.44 -12.79
CA VAL A 42 2.44 11.32 -11.89
C VAL A 42 2.80 10.12 -12.74
N VAL A 43 4.07 9.75 -12.74
CA VAL A 43 4.54 8.57 -13.44
C VAL A 43 4.52 7.38 -12.47
N ASN A 44 3.83 6.30 -12.86
CA ASN A 44 3.84 5.04 -12.12
C ASN A 44 5.23 4.41 -12.22
N GLY A 45 5.83 4.14 -11.08
CA GLY A 45 7.13 3.50 -10.95
C GLY A 45 7.03 1.98 -10.78
N PRO A 46 8.09 1.35 -10.25
CA PRO A 46 8.12 -0.08 -10.00
C PRO A 46 7.17 -0.49 -8.87
N TRP A 47 6.84 -1.78 -8.83
CA TRP A 47 6.28 -2.38 -7.61
C TRP A 47 7.41 -2.72 -6.64
N LEU A 48 7.13 -2.61 -5.35
CA LEU A 48 7.97 -3.14 -4.28
C LEU A 48 7.24 -4.33 -3.68
N VAL A 49 7.91 -5.45 -3.59
CA VAL A 49 7.38 -6.67 -2.98
C VAL A 49 8.23 -7.00 -1.77
N SER A 50 7.65 -6.93 -0.59
CA SER A 50 8.31 -7.41 0.62
C SER A 50 8.11 -8.92 0.70
N VAL A 51 9.21 -9.63 0.88
CA VAL A 51 9.27 -11.08 1.09
C VAL A 51 10.01 -11.34 2.39
N GLY A 52 9.91 -12.56 2.95
CA GLY A 52 10.45 -12.85 4.28
C GLY A 52 11.95 -12.57 4.49
N TRP A 53 12.73 -12.35 3.41
CA TRP A 53 14.17 -12.08 3.44
C TRP A 53 14.57 -10.71 2.87
N GLY A 54 13.62 -9.87 2.42
CA GLY A 54 13.95 -8.54 1.91
C GLY A 54 12.85 -7.90 1.09
N VAL A 55 13.19 -6.80 0.43
CA VAL A 55 12.31 -6.06 -0.46
C VAL A 55 12.82 -6.18 -1.89
N LEU A 56 11.98 -6.66 -2.77
CA LEU A 56 12.23 -6.79 -4.20
C LEU A 56 11.62 -5.60 -4.95
N GLN A 57 12.34 -5.11 -5.94
CA GLN A 57 11.82 -4.15 -6.91
C GLN A 57 11.47 -4.87 -8.21
N VAL A 58 10.22 -4.75 -8.63
CA VAL A 58 9.71 -5.30 -9.90
C VAL A 58 9.45 -4.16 -10.86
N ASN A 59 10.29 -4.01 -11.87
CA ASN A 59 10.13 -2.95 -12.87
C ASN A 59 9.13 -3.35 -13.95
N PRO A 60 8.29 -2.42 -14.45
CA PRO A 60 7.44 -2.68 -15.60
C PRO A 60 8.24 -3.22 -16.80
N GLY A 61 7.79 -4.35 -17.36
CA GLY A 61 8.43 -4.97 -18.52
C GLY A 61 9.64 -5.86 -18.23
N ARG A 62 10.08 -6.00 -16.97
CA ARG A 62 11.08 -6.99 -16.55
C ARG A 62 10.37 -8.20 -15.93
N THR A 63 10.90 -9.38 -16.19
CA THR A 63 10.40 -10.64 -15.63
C THR A 63 11.14 -11.03 -14.34
N THR A 64 12.34 -10.48 -14.12
CA THR A 64 13.17 -10.83 -12.96
C THR A 64 13.15 -9.66 -11.97
N PRO A 65 12.69 -9.88 -10.73
CA PRO A 65 12.81 -8.91 -9.64
C PRO A 65 14.27 -8.58 -9.34
N GLN A 66 14.51 -7.38 -8.82
CA GLN A 66 15.80 -6.95 -8.30
C GLN A 66 15.70 -6.74 -6.80
N GLN A 67 16.59 -7.33 -6.04
CA GLN A 67 16.66 -7.06 -4.60
C GLN A 67 17.01 -5.58 -4.39
N LEU A 68 16.15 -4.88 -3.67
CA LEU A 68 16.34 -3.47 -3.30
C LEU A 68 16.95 -3.36 -1.89
N LEU A 69 16.43 -4.13 -0.95
CA LEU A 69 16.85 -4.13 0.46
C LEU A 69 16.97 -5.58 0.94
N ALA A 70 18.03 -5.86 1.70
CA ALA A 70 18.36 -7.21 2.16
C ALA A 70 17.68 -7.59 3.49
N ASP A 71 17.13 -6.64 4.25
CA ASP A 71 16.68 -6.84 5.62
C ASP A 71 15.31 -6.19 5.91
N GLY A 72 14.50 -5.96 4.88
CA GLY A 72 13.25 -5.23 4.96
C GLY A 72 12.02 -6.12 4.88
N ASP A 73 10.98 -5.73 5.59
CA ASP A 73 9.62 -6.25 5.46
C ASP A 73 8.61 -5.10 5.48
N GLN A 74 7.42 -5.32 4.91
CA GLN A 74 6.31 -4.37 4.89
C GLN A 74 6.72 -2.98 4.37
N ALA A 75 7.48 -2.95 3.27
CA ALA A 75 7.97 -1.73 2.69
C ALA A 75 6.85 -0.89 2.05
N THR A 76 6.97 0.43 2.17
CA THR A 76 6.07 1.40 1.54
C THR A 76 6.84 2.63 1.06
N THR A 77 6.40 3.21 -0.05
CA THR A 77 7.07 4.33 -0.71
C THR A 77 6.42 5.65 -0.34
N SER A 78 7.24 6.69 -0.14
CA SER A 78 6.73 8.05 0.04
C SER A 78 5.96 8.53 -1.20
N PRO A 79 4.98 9.46 -1.03
CA PRO A 79 4.17 9.94 -2.15
C PRO A 79 4.96 10.59 -3.29
N ASP A 80 6.13 11.15 -3.00
CA ASP A 80 7.05 11.70 -3.99
C ASP A 80 7.95 10.65 -4.66
N GLY A 81 7.93 9.41 -4.15
CA GLY A 81 8.74 8.29 -4.65
C GLY A 81 10.17 8.26 -4.10
N ARG A 82 10.61 9.26 -3.36
CA ARG A 82 12.00 9.39 -2.92
C ARG A 82 12.39 8.37 -1.84
N TYR A 83 11.53 8.16 -0.85
CA TYR A 83 11.85 7.33 0.30
C TYR A 83 11.11 6.00 0.25
N VAL A 84 11.78 4.94 0.70
CA VAL A 84 11.16 3.68 1.08
C VAL A 84 11.25 3.55 2.59
N ALA A 85 10.11 3.40 3.25
CA ALA A 85 10.05 3.05 4.67
C ALA A 85 9.78 1.56 4.79
N TRP A 86 10.43 0.89 5.73
CA TRP A 86 10.16 -0.52 6.03
C TRP A 86 10.35 -0.81 7.50
N VAL A 87 9.79 -1.92 7.92
CA VAL A 87 10.01 -2.50 9.25
C VAL A 87 11.14 -3.52 9.14
N ASN A 88 12.02 -3.52 10.11
CA ASN A 88 12.98 -4.58 10.30
C ASN A 88 12.71 -5.24 11.67
N ASN A 89 12.45 -6.54 11.64
CA ASN A 89 12.24 -7.36 12.83
C ASN A 89 13.48 -8.21 13.15
N ALA A 90 14.69 -7.67 12.87
CA ALA A 90 15.94 -8.37 13.16
C ALA A 90 16.02 -8.73 14.65
N ARG A 91 16.59 -9.91 14.91
CA ARG A 91 17.05 -10.26 16.25
C ARG A 91 18.49 -9.82 16.41
N SER A 92 18.81 -9.18 17.52
CA SER A 92 20.20 -8.91 17.90
C SER A 92 20.95 -10.23 18.20
N GLY A 93 22.25 -10.14 18.31
CA GLY A 93 23.11 -11.31 18.54
C GLY A 93 22.82 -12.09 19.83
N ASP A 94 22.10 -11.50 20.78
CA ASP A 94 21.60 -12.14 22.01
C ASP A 94 20.21 -12.76 21.87
N GLY A 95 19.60 -12.65 20.67
CA GLY A 95 18.28 -13.18 20.37
C GLY A 95 17.12 -12.24 20.72
N SER A 96 17.37 -11.05 21.29
CA SER A 96 16.33 -10.05 21.52
C SER A 96 15.78 -9.50 20.21
N LEU A 97 14.47 -9.17 20.19
CA LEU A 97 13.86 -8.45 19.07
C LEU A 97 14.12 -6.97 19.26
N GLU A 98 14.78 -6.36 18.28
CA GLU A 98 14.99 -4.92 18.20
C GLU A 98 14.22 -4.38 16.97
N PRO A 99 12.91 -4.25 17.05
CA PRO A 99 12.14 -3.76 15.92
C PRO A 99 12.45 -2.29 15.68
N TYR A 100 12.64 -1.92 14.42
CA TYR A 100 12.81 -0.53 14.02
C TYR A 100 12.15 -0.25 12.68
N VAL A 101 11.85 1.03 12.46
CA VAL A 101 11.45 1.58 11.16
C VAL A 101 12.66 2.26 10.54
N ARG A 102 13.02 1.88 9.35
CA ARG A 102 14.10 2.51 8.57
C ARG A 102 13.56 3.23 7.35
N LEU A 103 14.34 4.16 6.88
CA LEU A 103 14.12 4.90 5.64
C LEU A 103 15.33 4.70 4.73
N PHE A 104 15.06 4.35 3.48
CA PHE A 104 16.03 4.33 2.38
C PHE A 104 15.73 5.51 1.46
N ASP A 105 16.70 6.38 1.25
CA ASP A 105 16.63 7.44 0.25
C ASP A 105 17.09 6.88 -1.10
N ARG A 106 16.14 6.74 -2.02
CA ARG A 106 16.38 6.17 -3.36
C ARG A 106 17.27 7.05 -4.24
N VAL A 107 17.45 8.34 -3.89
CA VAL A 107 18.30 9.28 -4.64
C VAL A 107 19.75 9.18 -4.16
N THR A 108 19.97 9.17 -2.84
CA THR A 108 21.34 9.17 -2.28
C THR A 108 21.87 7.78 -1.98
N GLY A 109 20.98 6.78 -1.86
CA GLY A 109 21.33 5.42 -1.43
C GLY A 109 21.51 5.29 0.10
N GLU A 110 21.25 6.36 0.85
CA GLU A 110 21.43 6.36 2.31
C GLU A 110 20.28 5.65 3.03
N VAL A 111 20.64 4.91 4.08
CA VAL A 111 19.70 4.28 5.01
C VAL A 111 19.83 4.95 6.37
N ARG A 112 18.69 5.36 6.95
CA ARG A 112 18.65 5.85 8.33
C ARG A 112 17.53 5.20 9.13
N THR A 113 17.75 5.09 10.44
CA THR A 113 16.69 4.67 11.37
C THR A 113 15.78 5.86 11.66
N LEU A 114 14.49 5.69 11.42
CA LEU A 114 13.47 6.68 11.77
C LEU A 114 12.97 6.45 13.19
N LEU A 115 12.71 5.20 13.55
CA LEU A 115 12.18 4.82 14.85
C LEU A 115 12.87 3.54 15.31
N ALA A 116 13.37 3.55 16.53
CA ALA A 116 13.81 2.36 17.25
C ALA A 116 13.08 2.32 18.59
N ASP A 117 12.49 1.18 18.90
CA ASP A 117 11.81 0.95 20.16
C ASP A 117 12.22 -0.44 20.68
N PRO A 118 13.19 -0.48 21.63
CA PRO A 118 13.73 -1.75 22.12
C PRO A 118 12.71 -2.56 22.94
N PHE A 119 11.58 -1.97 23.30
CA PHE A 119 10.53 -2.61 24.09
C PHE A 119 9.22 -2.79 23.31
N GLY A 120 9.16 -2.27 22.07
CA GLY A 120 7.97 -2.30 21.24
C GLY A 120 8.08 -3.29 20.09
N VAL A 121 7.01 -4.01 19.85
CA VAL A 121 6.84 -4.79 18.63
C VAL A 121 6.08 -3.93 17.64
N VAL A 122 6.66 -3.69 16.46
CA VAL A 122 6.01 -2.96 15.38
C VAL A 122 5.17 -3.94 14.57
N TYR A 123 3.87 -3.72 14.49
CA TYR A 123 2.95 -4.55 13.74
C TYR A 123 2.27 -3.77 12.62
N GLY A 124 2.13 -4.42 11.48
CA GLY A 124 1.48 -3.86 10.31
C GLY A 124 2.39 -2.99 9.45
N ALA A 125 2.04 -2.85 8.19
CA ALA A 125 2.79 -2.05 7.24
C ALA A 125 2.75 -0.58 7.64
N PRO A 126 3.88 0.14 7.63
CA PRO A 126 3.88 1.59 7.73
C PRO A 126 3.11 2.18 6.54
N THR A 127 2.42 3.30 6.74
CA THR A 127 1.73 4.03 5.69
C THR A 127 2.08 5.51 5.74
N TRP A 128 2.35 6.10 4.58
CA TRP A 128 2.69 7.51 4.47
C TRP A 128 1.45 8.40 4.50
N SER A 129 1.58 9.57 5.13
CA SER A 129 0.65 10.68 4.89
C SER A 129 0.78 11.17 3.44
N PRO A 130 -0.30 11.67 2.82
CA PRO A 130 -0.28 12.09 1.42
C PRO A 130 0.72 13.22 1.11
N ASP A 131 1.06 14.03 2.10
CA ASP A 131 2.05 15.10 2.02
C ASP A 131 3.50 14.62 2.22
N GLY A 132 3.69 13.33 2.56
CA GLY A 132 5.01 12.73 2.79
C GLY A 132 5.70 13.16 4.08
N THR A 133 5.03 13.89 4.97
CA THR A 133 5.65 14.42 6.19
C THR A 133 5.59 13.46 7.37
N GLN A 134 4.65 12.51 7.37
CA GLN A 134 4.43 11.57 8.46
C GLN A 134 4.29 10.13 7.96
N ILE A 135 4.58 9.20 8.87
CA ILE A 135 4.30 7.77 8.68
C ILE A 135 3.42 7.32 9.83
N ALA A 136 2.27 6.71 9.53
CA ALA A 136 1.45 6.04 10.53
C ALA A 136 1.79 4.55 10.59
N LEU A 137 1.89 4.02 11.79
CA LEU A 137 2.15 2.61 12.07
C LEU A 137 1.62 2.20 13.44
N THR A 138 1.49 0.90 13.69
CA THR A 138 1.16 0.40 15.02
C THR A 138 2.42 0.01 15.78
N ILE A 139 2.52 0.42 17.05
CA ILE A 139 3.56 0.03 17.99
C ILE A 139 2.92 -0.87 19.05
N GLY A 140 3.54 -2.00 19.33
CA GLY A 140 2.88 -3.04 20.13
C GLY A 140 1.61 -3.52 19.40
N ASN A 141 0.69 -4.08 20.11
CA ASN A 141 -0.57 -4.55 19.52
C ASN A 141 -1.69 -3.51 19.59
N ASP A 142 -1.49 -2.39 20.25
CA ASP A 142 -2.59 -1.57 20.74
C ASP A 142 -2.43 -0.06 20.55
N THR A 143 -1.33 0.40 19.98
CA THR A 143 -1.06 1.84 19.83
C THR A 143 -0.78 2.21 18.38
N LEU A 144 -1.69 2.98 17.77
CA LEU A 144 -1.48 3.62 16.47
C LEU A 144 -0.81 4.98 16.67
N VAL A 145 0.32 5.19 16.02
CA VAL A 145 1.06 6.46 16.08
C VAL A 145 1.25 7.06 14.69
N ALA A 146 1.39 8.38 14.64
CA ALA A 146 2.00 9.09 13.52
C ALA A 146 3.40 9.54 13.93
N VAL A 147 4.39 9.28 13.08
CA VAL A 147 5.80 9.63 13.26
C VAL A 147 6.15 10.69 12.24
N ASP A 148 6.64 11.84 12.69
CA ASP A 148 7.16 12.89 11.82
C ASP A 148 8.49 12.43 11.20
N VAL A 149 8.59 12.49 9.88
CA VAL A 149 9.73 11.92 9.14
C VAL A 149 11.02 12.72 9.35
N ALA A 150 10.92 14.03 9.57
CA ALA A 150 12.08 14.90 9.73
C ALA A 150 12.65 14.82 11.16
N THR A 151 11.78 14.77 12.15
CA THR A 151 12.16 14.90 13.58
C THR A 151 12.11 13.59 14.35
N ALA A 152 11.49 12.54 13.78
CA ALA A 152 11.13 11.28 14.44
C ALA A 152 10.20 11.45 15.67
N ALA A 153 9.56 12.59 15.81
CA ALA A 153 8.58 12.83 16.87
C ALA A 153 7.34 11.95 16.68
N LYS A 154 6.94 11.26 17.75
CA LYS A 154 5.78 10.38 17.77
C LYS A 154 4.56 11.10 18.34
N ARG A 155 3.42 10.96 17.69
CA ARG A 155 2.11 11.40 18.19
C ARG A 155 1.15 10.21 18.22
N VAL A 156 0.63 9.88 19.38
CA VAL A 156 -0.39 8.83 19.53
C VAL A 156 -1.68 9.30 18.85
N LEU A 157 -2.24 8.47 17.99
CA LEU A 157 -3.51 8.68 17.30
C LEU A 157 -4.65 7.93 18.00
N VAL A 158 -4.43 6.64 18.30
CA VAL A 158 -5.37 5.78 19.01
C VAL A 158 -4.60 4.80 19.88
N GLN A 159 -5.16 4.41 21.03
CA GLN A 159 -4.56 3.49 21.97
C GLN A 159 -5.61 2.57 22.61
N GLY A 160 -5.17 1.39 23.06
CA GLY A 160 -5.97 0.48 23.89
C GLY A 160 -6.76 -0.57 23.11
N HIS A 161 -6.50 -0.75 21.81
CA HIS A 161 -7.15 -1.75 20.98
C HIS A 161 -6.16 -2.41 20.03
N ALA A 162 -6.31 -3.72 19.78
CA ALA A 162 -5.46 -4.37 18.81
C ALA A 162 -5.75 -3.86 17.40
N MET A 163 -4.74 -3.30 16.78
CA MET A 163 -4.82 -2.67 15.45
C MET A 163 -3.72 -3.18 14.55
N SER A 164 -4.03 -3.32 13.25
CA SER A 164 -3.05 -3.68 12.22
C SER A 164 -3.44 -3.13 10.87
N TYR A 165 -2.48 -3.11 9.95
CA TYR A 165 -2.65 -2.66 8.56
C TYR A 165 -3.25 -1.25 8.45
N PRO A 166 -2.67 -0.23 9.10
CA PRO A 166 -3.13 1.13 8.87
C PRO A 166 -2.88 1.53 7.42
N ASN A 167 -3.83 2.27 6.84
CA ASN A 167 -3.66 2.88 5.53
C ASN A 167 -4.27 4.29 5.55
N TRP A 168 -3.48 5.26 5.11
CA TRP A 168 -3.88 6.67 5.07
C TRP A 168 -4.68 6.97 3.81
N SER A 169 -5.79 7.73 3.96
CA SER A 169 -6.56 8.21 2.82
C SER A 169 -5.77 9.24 1.99
N ARG A 170 -5.99 9.30 0.69
CA ARG A 170 -5.25 10.22 -0.20
C ARG A 170 -5.54 11.70 0.07
N ASP A 171 -6.70 12.01 0.61
CA ASP A 171 -7.06 13.38 1.03
C ASP A 171 -6.47 13.76 2.40
N GLY A 172 -5.80 12.83 3.08
CA GLY A 172 -5.17 13.06 4.38
C GLY A 172 -6.12 13.12 5.57
N SER A 173 -7.42 12.91 5.35
CA SER A 173 -8.44 13.10 6.40
C SER A 173 -8.64 11.90 7.33
N MET A 174 -8.31 10.69 6.86
CA MET A 174 -8.62 9.44 7.56
C MET A 174 -7.49 8.43 7.53
N ILE A 175 -7.53 7.49 8.49
CA ILE A 175 -6.78 6.23 8.45
C ILE A 175 -7.79 5.09 8.57
N VAL A 176 -7.72 4.11 7.68
CA VAL A 176 -8.42 2.84 7.83
C VAL A 176 -7.47 1.81 8.44
N MET A 177 -7.99 0.89 9.25
CA MET A 177 -7.23 -0.17 9.90
C MET A 177 -8.10 -1.40 10.20
N ARG A 178 -7.46 -2.54 10.34
CA ARG A 178 -8.07 -3.68 11.01
C ARG A 178 -8.02 -3.43 12.51
N TRP A 179 -9.17 -3.58 13.14
CA TRP A 179 -9.38 -3.35 14.56
C TRP A 179 -9.89 -4.63 15.20
N THR A 180 -9.39 -4.97 16.36
CA THR A 180 -9.89 -6.13 17.11
C THR A 180 -10.21 -5.69 18.54
N SER A 181 -11.45 -5.89 18.93
CA SER A 181 -11.95 -5.68 20.28
C SER A 181 -12.34 -7.01 20.89
N ARG A 182 -12.16 -7.16 22.20
CA ARG A 182 -12.57 -8.38 22.93
C ARG A 182 -14.09 -8.57 22.92
N SER A 183 -14.85 -7.48 22.90
CA SER A 183 -16.32 -7.50 22.97
C SER A 183 -16.99 -7.57 21.61
N GLU A 184 -16.38 -6.97 20.58
CA GLU A 184 -17.00 -6.78 19.26
C GLU A 184 -16.34 -7.65 18.17
N GLY A 185 -15.23 -8.32 18.50
CA GLY A 185 -14.45 -9.07 17.54
C GLY A 185 -13.66 -8.18 16.55
N PRO A 186 -13.17 -8.78 15.45
CA PRO A 186 -12.42 -8.06 14.43
C PRO A 186 -13.35 -7.23 13.53
N GLN A 187 -12.92 -6.02 13.15
CA GLN A 187 -13.64 -5.08 12.28
C GLN A 187 -12.66 -4.30 11.40
N LEU A 188 -13.13 -3.73 10.28
CA LEU A 188 -12.45 -2.59 9.67
C LEU A 188 -13.04 -1.30 10.23
N ARG A 189 -12.17 -0.42 10.68
CA ARG A 189 -12.56 0.89 11.21
C ARG A 189 -11.80 2.02 10.54
N THR A 190 -12.44 3.17 10.42
CA THR A 190 -11.79 4.42 10.03
C THR A 190 -11.60 5.31 11.25
N LEU A 191 -10.45 5.97 11.31
CA LEU A 191 -10.14 7.07 12.22
C LEU A 191 -10.19 8.37 11.44
N GLU A 192 -11.05 9.28 11.83
CA GLU A 192 -11.09 10.66 11.34
C GLU A 192 -10.04 11.50 12.10
N LEU A 193 -9.02 11.98 11.40
CA LEU A 193 -7.86 12.61 12.04
C LEU A 193 -8.17 13.96 12.69
N ALA A 194 -9.11 14.71 12.12
CA ALA A 194 -9.49 16.02 12.64
C ALA A 194 -10.20 15.93 14.01
N THR A 195 -10.97 14.85 14.24
CA THR A 195 -11.82 14.71 15.44
C THR A 195 -11.34 13.61 16.38
N GLY A 196 -10.46 12.72 15.92
CA GLY A 196 -10.06 11.49 16.63
C GLY A 196 -11.17 10.43 16.68
N LYS A 197 -12.26 10.59 15.92
CA LYS A 197 -13.40 9.69 15.97
C LYS A 197 -13.12 8.41 15.20
N VAL A 198 -13.31 7.27 15.85
CA VAL A 198 -13.18 5.93 15.25
C VAL A 198 -14.57 5.36 14.96
N ARG A 199 -14.80 4.85 13.74
CA ARG A 199 -16.07 4.26 13.31
C ARG A 199 -15.87 2.93 12.61
N PRO A 200 -16.71 1.91 12.86
CA PRO A 200 -16.71 0.69 12.07
C PRO A 200 -17.26 0.97 10.67
N ILE A 201 -16.62 0.38 9.66
CA ILE A 201 -17.08 0.38 8.26
C ILE A 201 -17.36 -1.04 7.75
N TYR A 202 -16.82 -2.04 8.44
CA TYR A 202 -17.06 -3.44 8.12
C TYR A 202 -16.99 -4.30 9.39
N THR A 203 -17.99 -5.14 9.57
CA THR A 203 -18.05 -6.14 10.63
C THR A 203 -18.37 -7.48 9.98
N PRO A 204 -17.60 -8.55 10.27
CA PRO A 204 -17.89 -9.89 9.78
C PRO A 204 -19.30 -10.33 10.20
N GLU A 205 -20.00 -11.00 9.30
CA GLU A 205 -21.34 -11.57 9.60
C GLU A 205 -21.27 -12.94 10.23
N ALA A 206 -20.15 -13.63 10.04
CA ALA A 206 -20.01 -15.00 10.51
C ALA A 206 -18.67 -15.24 11.21
N ALA A 207 -18.68 -16.14 12.19
CA ALA A 207 -17.47 -16.60 12.85
C ALA A 207 -16.49 -17.22 11.84
N GLY A 208 -15.19 -16.94 12.01
CA GLY A 208 -14.14 -17.44 11.10
C GLY A 208 -13.97 -16.65 9.80
N GLU A 209 -14.72 -15.57 9.60
CA GLU A 209 -14.46 -14.67 8.48
C GLU A 209 -13.15 -13.93 8.69
N LEU A 210 -12.21 -14.12 7.78
CA LEU A 210 -10.91 -13.46 7.76
C LEU A 210 -10.94 -12.27 6.83
N PHE A 211 -10.26 -11.20 7.22
CA PHE A 211 -10.04 -10.03 6.37
C PHE A 211 -8.81 -9.26 6.82
N HIS A 212 -8.11 -8.64 5.88
CA HIS A 212 -6.89 -7.87 6.15
C HIS A 212 -6.55 -6.93 5.00
N GLY A 213 -5.47 -6.15 5.18
CA GLY A 213 -4.89 -5.28 4.16
C GLY A 213 -5.86 -4.25 3.60
N PRO A 214 -6.60 -3.49 4.44
CA PRO A 214 -7.48 -2.46 3.92
C PRO A 214 -6.69 -1.32 3.30
N VAL A 215 -7.12 -0.85 2.13
CA VAL A 215 -6.56 0.33 1.45
C VAL A 215 -7.66 1.21 0.92
N PHE A 216 -7.49 2.54 1.03
CA PHE A 216 -8.45 3.46 0.43
C PHE A 216 -8.37 3.44 -1.09
N MET A 217 -9.51 3.49 -1.75
CA MET A 217 -9.57 3.82 -3.17
C MET A 217 -9.10 5.26 -3.40
N PRO A 218 -8.64 5.60 -4.63
CA PRO A 218 -8.07 6.92 -4.92
C PRO A 218 -8.95 8.12 -4.57
N ASN A 219 -10.27 7.94 -4.59
CA ASN A 219 -11.25 8.99 -4.22
C ASN A 219 -11.55 9.07 -2.72
N SER A 220 -10.91 8.24 -1.88
CA SER A 220 -11.12 8.15 -0.43
C SER A 220 -12.56 7.81 0.02
N GLU A 221 -13.45 7.42 -0.89
CA GLU A 221 -14.87 7.13 -0.57
C GLU A 221 -15.12 5.65 -0.22
N ARG A 222 -14.20 4.78 -0.61
CA ARG A 222 -14.31 3.34 -0.41
C ARG A 222 -12.97 2.77 0.05
N VAL A 223 -13.05 1.62 0.71
CA VAL A 223 -11.92 0.81 1.13
C VAL A 223 -11.99 -0.53 0.41
N VAL A 224 -10.86 -0.95 -0.16
CA VAL A 224 -10.63 -2.31 -0.69
C VAL A 224 -9.90 -3.12 0.35
N PHE A 225 -10.23 -4.40 0.50
CA PHE A 225 -9.61 -5.30 1.46
C PHE A 225 -9.71 -6.76 0.99
N CYS A 226 -8.85 -7.61 1.55
CA CYS A 226 -8.89 -9.04 1.32
C CYS A 226 -9.85 -9.71 2.29
N THR A 227 -10.65 -10.68 1.84
CA THR A 227 -11.57 -11.42 2.70
C THR A 227 -11.92 -12.79 2.14
N ASN A 228 -12.12 -13.75 3.04
CA ASN A 228 -12.66 -15.07 2.69
C ASN A 228 -14.20 -15.13 2.78
N ARG A 229 -14.89 -14.00 2.89
CA ARG A 229 -16.35 -13.94 3.03
C ARG A 229 -17.10 -14.78 2.00
N TRP A 230 -16.62 -14.74 0.75
CA TRP A 230 -17.26 -15.42 -0.37
C TRP A 230 -16.64 -16.75 -0.73
N THR A 231 -15.54 -17.15 -0.06
CA THR A 231 -14.74 -18.34 -0.40
C THR A 231 -14.75 -19.40 0.71
N ARG A 232 -15.45 -19.16 1.83
CA ARG A 232 -15.45 -20.06 3.00
C ARG A 232 -16.03 -21.43 2.73
N ASP A 233 -17.02 -21.51 1.85
CA ASP A 233 -17.75 -22.73 1.51
C ASP A 233 -17.27 -23.37 0.20
N THR A 234 -16.17 -22.84 -0.37
CA THR A 234 -15.57 -23.39 -1.59
C THR A 234 -14.51 -24.42 -1.22
N GLU A 235 -14.28 -25.40 -2.09
CA GLU A 235 -13.20 -26.41 -1.93
C GLU A 235 -11.80 -25.80 -1.98
N VAL A 236 -11.69 -24.51 -2.28
CA VAL A 236 -10.45 -23.73 -2.33
C VAL A 236 -10.08 -23.35 -0.89
N LEU A 237 -9.33 -24.21 -0.23
CA LEU A 237 -8.83 -23.97 1.12
C LEU A 237 -8.00 -22.68 1.17
N GLY A 238 -8.47 -21.69 1.97
CA GLY A 238 -7.77 -20.43 2.19
C GLY A 238 -7.98 -19.36 1.12
N GLY A 239 -8.81 -19.58 0.09
CA GLY A 239 -9.10 -18.57 -0.91
C GLY A 239 -9.58 -17.25 -0.30
N GLN A 240 -9.07 -16.13 -0.79
CA GLN A 240 -9.51 -14.80 -0.39
C GLN A 240 -9.77 -13.96 -1.63
N ALA A 241 -10.96 -13.34 -1.69
CA ALA A 241 -11.30 -12.38 -2.72
C ALA A 241 -10.97 -10.95 -2.25
N LEU A 242 -10.83 -10.04 -3.19
CA LEU A 242 -10.88 -8.62 -2.89
C LEU A 242 -12.35 -8.20 -2.75
N GLY A 243 -12.64 -7.53 -1.65
CA GLY A 243 -13.89 -6.87 -1.37
C GLY A 243 -13.73 -5.37 -1.29
N SER A 244 -14.82 -4.63 -1.41
CA SER A 244 -14.83 -3.20 -1.09
C SER A 244 -16.08 -2.79 -0.35
N VAL A 245 -15.93 -1.80 0.53
CA VAL A 245 -17.01 -1.19 1.30
C VAL A 245 -16.88 0.33 1.28
N ARG A 246 -17.98 1.07 1.34
CA ARG A 246 -17.93 2.52 1.51
C ARG A 246 -17.50 2.91 2.93
N ILE A 247 -16.95 4.11 3.08
CA ILE A 247 -16.53 4.64 4.40
C ILE A 247 -17.71 4.85 5.36
N ASP A 248 -18.95 4.86 4.86
CA ASP A 248 -20.17 4.90 5.67
C ASP A 248 -20.64 3.49 6.10
N GLY A 249 -19.93 2.43 5.71
CA GLY A 249 -20.24 1.03 6.00
C GLY A 249 -21.23 0.39 5.02
N THR A 250 -21.70 1.10 4.00
CA THR A 250 -22.68 0.59 3.03
C THR A 250 -22.01 0.04 1.75
N GLY A 251 -22.78 -0.63 0.93
CA GLY A 251 -22.37 -1.00 -0.44
C GLY A 251 -21.19 -1.97 -0.48
N LEU A 252 -21.16 -2.96 0.40
CA LEU A 252 -20.21 -4.07 0.32
C LEU A 252 -20.32 -4.76 -1.04
N LYS A 253 -19.18 -4.96 -1.70
CA LYS A 253 -19.10 -5.60 -3.02
C LYS A 253 -17.90 -6.54 -3.07
N ARG A 254 -18.05 -7.68 -3.77
CA ARG A 254 -16.95 -8.50 -4.24
C ARG A 254 -16.37 -7.89 -5.51
N LEU A 255 -15.05 -7.86 -5.62
CA LEU A 255 -14.33 -7.25 -6.74
C LEU A 255 -13.61 -8.26 -7.62
N THR A 256 -13.20 -9.40 -7.06
CA THR A 256 -12.53 -10.48 -7.79
C THR A 256 -13.34 -11.77 -7.68
N ASP A 257 -13.01 -12.75 -8.51
CA ASP A 257 -13.51 -14.11 -8.38
C ASP A 257 -12.97 -14.82 -7.12
N GLU A 258 -13.37 -16.05 -6.92
CA GLU A 258 -13.02 -16.89 -5.78
C GLU A 258 -11.99 -17.98 -6.12
N THR A 259 -11.44 -17.93 -7.32
CA THR A 259 -10.57 -19.00 -7.84
C THR A 259 -9.15 -18.91 -7.34
N ARG A 260 -8.77 -17.82 -6.67
CA ARG A 260 -7.39 -17.55 -6.24
C ARG A 260 -7.38 -16.90 -4.87
N TYR A 261 -6.21 -16.93 -4.25
CA TYR A 261 -5.93 -16.18 -3.02
C TYR A 261 -5.38 -14.81 -3.39
N TYR A 262 -6.13 -13.75 -3.09
CA TYR A 262 -5.71 -12.37 -3.33
C TYR A 262 -5.26 -11.72 -2.04
N GLN A 263 -4.16 -10.96 -2.08
CA GLN A 263 -3.66 -10.22 -0.93
C GLN A 263 -2.96 -8.91 -1.33
N SER A 264 -2.74 -8.06 -0.32
CA SER A 264 -1.98 -6.80 -0.43
C SER A 264 -2.42 -5.91 -1.59
N PRO A 265 -3.72 -5.54 -1.68
CA PRO A 265 -4.15 -4.61 -2.71
C PRO A 265 -3.45 -3.26 -2.54
N VAL A 266 -3.05 -2.64 -3.66
CA VAL A 266 -2.46 -1.30 -3.69
C VAL A 266 -2.96 -0.55 -4.92
N PHE A 267 -3.04 0.77 -4.83
CA PHE A 267 -3.38 1.62 -5.97
C PHE A 267 -2.14 2.30 -6.54
N SER A 268 -2.10 2.40 -7.87
CA SER A 268 -1.04 3.13 -8.55
C SER A 268 -0.99 4.60 -8.08
N PRO A 269 0.19 5.24 -8.10
CA PRO A 269 0.33 6.64 -7.73
C PRO A 269 -0.61 7.58 -8.47
N ASP A 270 -0.92 7.32 -9.75
CA ASP A 270 -1.88 8.08 -10.54
C ASP A 270 -3.35 7.72 -10.26
N GLY A 271 -3.60 6.68 -9.47
CA GLY A 271 -4.94 6.23 -9.07
C GLY A 271 -5.74 5.50 -10.16
N ARG A 272 -5.15 5.25 -11.33
CA ARG A 272 -5.86 4.60 -12.45
C ARG A 272 -5.92 3.08 -12.35
N TYR A 273 -5.01 2.47 -11.58
CA TYR A 273 -4.88 1.02 -11.49
C TYR A 273 -4.90 0.55 -10.04
N CYS A 274 -5.33 -0.69 -9.86
CA CYS A 274 -5.18 -1.47 -8.64
C CYS A 274 -4.32 -2.69 -8.95
N ALA A 275 -3.34 -2.97 -8.11
CA ALA A 275 -2.59 -4.21 -8.15
C ALA A 275 -2.78 -5.00 -6.86
N ALA A 276 -2.67 -6.31 -6.93
CA ALA A 276 -2.68 -7.21 -5.79
C ALA A 276 -1.78 -8.42 -6.06
N LEU A 277 -1.27 -9.03 -5.03
CA LEU A 277 -0.67 -10.35 -5.14
C LEU A 277 -1.78 -11.38 -5.32
N SER A 278 -1.55 -12.35 -6.20
CA SER A 278 -2.49 -13.43 -6.48
C SER A 278 -1.77 -14.76 -6.47
N ILE A 279 -2.13 -15.61 -5.52
CA ILE A 279 -1.53 -16.92 -5.31
C ILE A 279 -2.54 -17.98 -5.71
N PRO A 280 -2.15 -19.01 -6.51
CA PRO A 280 -3.05 -20.11 -6.84
C PRO A 280 -3.44 -20.89 -5.58
N PRO A 281 -4.64 -21.46 -5.51
CA PRO A 281 -5.16 -22.12 -4.31
C PRO A 281 -4.56 -23.50 -3.99
N THR A 282 -3.75 -24.04 -4.87
CA THR A 282 -3.18 -25.40 -4.68
C THR A 282 -1.68 -25.42 -4.94
N ASN A 283 -0.99 -26.39 -4.35
CA ASN A 283 0.42 -26.73 -4.63
C ASN A 283 0.73 -27.08 -6.11
N GLU A 284 -0.24 -26.92 -6.99
CA GLU A 284 -0.13 -27.24 -8.40
C GLU A 284 0.46 -26.09 -9.24
N ALA A 285 0.79 -24.96 -8.64
CA ALA A 285 1.45 -23.89 -9.40
C ALA A 285 2.96 -24.01 -9.23
N PRO A 286 3.67 -24.55 -10.23
CA PRO A 286 5.12 -24.50 -10.27
C PRO A 286 5.66 -23.06 -10.40
N ASP A 287 4.79 -22.08 -10.57
CA ASP A 287 5.11 -20.72 -10.99
C ASP A 287 4.84 -19.65 -9.91
N GLY A 288 4.83 -19.99 -8.63
CA GLY A 288 4.71 -18.99 -7.53
C GLY A 288 3.49 -18.08 -7.60
N GLY A 289 3.54 -16.97 -6.85
CA GLY A 289 2.51 -15.92 -6.88
C GLY A 289 2.68 -14.97 -8.05
N ASN A 290 1.59 -14.34 -8.49
CA ASN A 290 1.60 -13.34 -9.55
C ASN A 290 1.15 -11.98 -9.03
N ILE A 291 1.62 -10.89 -9.62
CA ILE A 291 0.99 -9.59 -9.47
C ILE A 291 -0.14 -9.50 -10.50
N ILE A 292 -1.37 -9.34 -10.01
CA ILE A 292 -2.52 -9.03 -10.85
C ILE A 292 -2.73 -7.53 -10.87
N VAL A 293 -2.98 -6.96 -12.05
CA VAL A 293 -3.24 -5.54 -12.21
C VAL A 293 -4.55 -5.36 -12.96
N SER A 294 -5.40 -4.47 -12.49
CA SER A 294 -6.62 -4.06 -13.17
C SER A 294 -6.76 -2.54 -13.14
N THR A 295 -7.69 -1.98 -13.92
CA THR A 295 -8.08 -0.59 -13.71
C THR A 295 -8.65 -0.41 -12.29
N SER A 296 -8.61 0.80 -11.75
CA SER A 296 -9.19 1.10 -10.42
C SER A 296 -10.71 0.85 -10.35
N GLY A 297 -11.37 0.66 -11.50
CA GLY A 297 -12.76 0.20 -11.61
C GLY A 297 -12.92 -1.32 -11.61
N PHE A 298 -11.83 -2.09 -11.47
CA PHE A 298 -11.82 -3.56 -11.47
C PHE A 298 -12.38 -4.17 -12.76
N GLY A 299 -11.90 -3.65 -13.92
CA GLY A 299 -12.10 -4.28 -15.23
C GLY A 299 -11.24 -5.55 -15.41
N GLU A 300 -11.19 -6.06 -16.64
CA GLU A 300 -10.39 -7.24 -16.97
C GLU A 300 -8.94 -7.09 -16.52
N PRO A 301 -8.42 -8.02 -15.70
CA PRO A 301 -7.08 -7.95 -15.17
C PRO A 301 -6.03 -8.45 -16.17
N TRP A 302 -4.80 -8.02 -16.00
CA TRP A 302 -3.62 -8.65 -16.62
C TRP A 302 -2.63 -9.08 -15.54
N TRP A 303 -1.75 -10.01 -15.91
CA TRP A 303 -0.89 -10.71 -14.98
C TRP A 303 0.57 -10.37 -15.22
N ILE A 304 1.33 -10.23 -14.12
CA ILE A 304 2.78 -10.12 -14.12
C ILE A 304 3.29 -11.33 -13.34
N PRO A 305 3.95 -12.29 -13.99
CA PRO A 305 4.49 -13.48 -13.33
C PRO A 305 5.51 -13.11 -12.25
N GLY A 306 5.52 -13.87 -11.15
CA GLY A 306 6.51 -13.78 -10.10
C GLY A 306 6.68 -15.15 -9.43
N ASP A 307 7.92 -15.59 -9.27
CA ASP A 307 8.25 -16.94 -8.81
C ASP A 307 8.51 -17.00 -7.28
N GLU A 308 8.60 -15.84 -6.61
CA GLU A 308 9.05 -15.75 -5.21
C GLU A 308 8.00 -15.21 -4.25
N TYR A 309 6.74 -15.01 -4.70
CA TYR A 309 5.69 -14.44 -3.87
C TYR A 309 4.90 -15.54 -3.17
N ASP A 310 4.75 -15.39 -1.87
CA ASP A 310 4.00 -16.30 -1.00
C ASP A 310 2.92 -15.54 -0.19
N ASP A 311 2.25 -16.22 0.71
CA ASP A 311 1.21 -15.68 1.58
C ASP A 311 1.71 -14.66 2.62
N SER A 312 3.04 -14.58 2.83
CA SER A 312 3.67 -13.56 3.68
C SER A 312 4.04 -12.29 2.92
N SER A 313 4.08 -12.34 1.59
CA SER A 313 4.51 -11.24 0.74
C SER A 313 3.58 -10.03 0.84
N ARG A 314 4.14 -8.83 0.71
CA ARG A 314 3.40 -7.56 0.69
C ARG A 314 3.78 -6.76 -0.53
N LEU A 315 2.80 -6.04 -1.07
CA LEU A 315 2.95 -5.24 -2.28
C LEU A 315 2.81 -3.75 -1.98
N ASP A 316 3.65 -2.94 -2.59
CA ASP A 316 3.51 -1.50 -2.70
C ASP A 316 3.75 -1.05 -4.14
N TRP A 317 3.20 0.09 -4.53
CA TRP A 317 3.39 0.66 -5.86
C TRP A 317 4.09 2.00 -5.76
N ALA A 318 5.38 2.00 -6.05
CA ALA A 318 6.20 3.19 -5.97
C ALA A 318 5.87 4.19 -7.06
N ARG A 319 6.06 5.48 -6.76
CA ARG A 319 6.16 6.53 -7.77
C ARG A 319 7.53 6.45 -8.46
N ALA A 320 7.59 6.76 -9.74
CA ALA A 320 8.85 6.98 -10.43
C ALA A 320 9.55 8.22 -9.87
N ILE A 321 10.89 8.20 -9.80
CA ILE A 321 11.76 9.30 -9.42
C ILE A 321 12.67 9.66 -10.57
#